data_e569f37ecfb686ed864723e55e288bfa
#
_entry.id   e569f37ecfb686ed864723e55e288bfa
#
_cell.length_a   1.000
_cell.length_b   1.000
_cell.length_c   1.000
_cell.angle_alpha   90.00
_cell.angle_beta   90.00
_cell.angle_gamma   90.00
#
_symmetry.space_group_name_H-M   'P 1'
#
loop_
_entity.id
_entity.type
_entity.pdbx_description
1 polymer ?
#
loop_
_entity_poly.entity_id
_entity_poly.type
_entity_poly.pdbx_seq_one_letter_code
_entity_poly.pdbx_strand_id
1 'polypeptide(L)'
;MALGEAVDRQSGATPKRRRRRRRGRTWLIAGVSVIVLIVGVLGGGYLYANWRFSAIPKFTSLPIKYPVPGQPFNILAVGSDSRAGLTGAVAAQTGASSGSVGGQRSDVIKIIRVDPSARTITILSIPRDTEVTLLANQALYGQYNRINVNYANGPALLVRTIKANFGITINHVVQVNFDGLINSAVAIGGVYLDFRYPAIDPDSGLEITHTGC
;
A
#
# COMPACT_ATOMS: atom_id res chain seq x y z
N MET A 1 -12.47 -12.17 105.27
CA MET A 1 -11.34 -12.83 104.58
C MET A 1 -11.85 -13.41 103.29
N ALA A 2 -11.51 -12.81 102.22
CA ALA A 2 -11.36 -13.48 100.89
C ALA A 2 -11.02 -12.40 99.83
N LEU A 3 -9.86 -12.48 99.34
CA LEU A 3 -9.32 -11.65 98.29
C LEU A 3 -10.01 -11.95 97.01
N GLY A 4 -10.52 -10.93 96.29
CA GLY A 4 -11.04 -11.00 94.95
C GLY A 4 -9.99 -10.56 93.98
N GLU A 5 -9.58 -11.46 93.08
CA GLU A 5 -8.59 -11.32 92.04
C GLU A 5 -9.18 -10.59 90.87
N ALA A 6 -8.63 -9.43 90.50
CA ALA A 6 -9.02 -8.67 89.32
C ALA A 6 -8.33 -9.22 88.10
N VAL A 7 -9.11 -9.82 87.14
CA VAL A 7 -8.63 -10.28 85.82
C VAL A 7 -8.65 -9.11 84.88
N ASP A 8 -7.46 -8.63 84.55
CA ASP A 8 -7.21 -7.62 83.56
C ASP A 8 -7.48 -8.21 82.09
N ARG A 9 -8.53 -7.71 81.41
CA ARG A 9 -8.85 -8.03 80.07
C ARG A 9 -8.10 -7.08 79.12
N GLN A 10 -6.91 -7.48 78.70
CA GLN A 10 -6.23 -6.82 77.61
C GLN A 10 -7.00 -7.06 76.31
N SER A 11 -7.71 -6.06 75.85
CA SER A 11 -8.32 -6.02 74.49
C SER A 11 -7.26 -5.83 73.44
N GLY A 12 -6.90 -6.92 72.78
CA GLY A 12 -5.99 -6.90 71.62
C GLY A 12 -6.55 -6.12 70.44
N ALA A 13 -6.11 -4.91 70.26
CA ALA A 13 -6.39 -4.10 69.07
C ALA A 13 -5.57 -4.61 67.91
N THR A 14 -6.21 -5.31 66.96
CA THR A 14 -5.60 -5.76 65.72
C THR A 14 -5.36 -4.58 64.77
N PRO A 15 -4.15 -4.43 64.18
CA PRO A 15 -3.85 -3.30 63.31
C PRO A 15 -4.48 -3.49 61.91
N LYS A 16 -5.63 -2.86 61.68
CA LYS A 16 -6.33 -2.82 60.36
C LYS A 16 -5.60 -2.01 59.28
N ARG A 17 -4.41 -1.48 59.52
CA ARG A 17 -3.73 -0.51 58.65
C ARG A 17 -2.92 -1.08 57.51
N ARG A 18 -2.57 -2.38 57.48
CA ARG A 18 -1.69 -2.97 56.46
C ARG A 18 -2.40 -3.38 55.13
N ARG A 19 -3.71 -3.63 55.18
CA ARG A 19 -4.45 -4.11 54.00
C ARG A 19 -4.75 -3.02 52.94
N ARG A 20 -4.86 -1.76 53.33
CA ARG A 20 -5.19 -0.64 52.42
C ARG A 20 -4.01 -0.22 51.55
N ARG A 21 -2.77 -0.31 52.02
CA ARG A 21 -1.57 0.01 51.26
C ARG A 21 -1.26 -1.03 50.17
N ARG A 22 -1.61 -2.30 50.35
CA ARG A 22 -1.41 -3.36 49.34
C ARG A 22 -2.38 -3.21 48.18
N ARG A 23 -3.62 -2.79 48.37
CA ARG A 23 -4.60 -2.54 47.32
C ARG A 23 -4.20 -1.39 46.40
N GLY A 24 -3.71 -0.29 46.94
CA GLY A 24 -3.22 0.83 46.10
C GLY A 24 -2.05 0.45 45.20
N ARG A 25 -1.12 -0.36 45.73
CA ARG A 25 0.04 -0.83 44.93
C ARG A 25 -0.35 -1.80 43.82
N THR A 26 -1.34 -2.66 44.02
CA THR A 26 -1.86 -3.55 42.95
C THR A 26 -2.57 -2.77 41.87
N TRP A 27 -3.35 -1.75 42.20
CA TRP A 27 -3.97 -0.87 41.19
C TRP A 27 -2.95 -0.04 40.38
N LEU A 28 -1.89 0.43 41.03
CA LEU A 28 -0.79 1.11 40.35
C LEU A 28 -0.04 0.16 39.41
N ILE A 29 0.27 -1.06 39.84
CA ILE A 29 0.92 -2.06 39.00
C ILE A 29 0.03 -2.42 37.79
N ALA A 30 -1.28 -2.65 38.03
CA ALA A 30 -2.23 -2.92 36.96
C ALA A 30 -2.30 -1.76 35.95
N GLY A 31 -2.38 -0.51 36.43
CA GLY A 31 -2.37 0.68 35.58
C GLY A 31 -1.10 0.81 34.74
N VAL A 32 0.07 0.62 35.36
CA VAL A 32 1.35 0.63 34.63
C VAL A 32 1.43 -0.50 33.61
N SER A 33 0.97 -1.71 33.99
CA SER A 33 0.95 -2.84 33.03
C SER A 33 0.08 -2.58 31.81
N VAL A 34 -1.09 -1.95 32.00
CA VAL A 34 -1.98 -1.56 30.89
C VAL A 34 -1.31 -0.51 29.99
N ILE A 35 -0.66 0.50 30.59
CA ILE A 35 0.07 1.52 29.83
C ILE A 35 1.21 0.88 29.02
N VAL A 36 2.01 0.01 29.64
CA VAL A 36 3.10 -0.71 28.96
C VAL A 36 2.56 -1.55 27.81
N LEU A 37 1.42 -2.23 28.00
CA LEU A 37 0.78 -3.01 26.97
C LEU A 37 0.31 -2.12 25.80
N ILE A 38 -0.33 -1.00 26.08
CA ILE A 38 -0.78 -0.04 25.05
C ILE A 38 0.42 0.51 24.27
N VAL A 39 1.47 0.95 24.97
CA VAL A 39 2.70 1.46 24.36
C VAL A 39 3.37 0.37 23.52
N GLY A 40 3.40 -0.88 24.02
CA GLY A 40 3.93 -2.03 23.30
C GLY A 40 3.16 -2.34 22.02
N VAL A 41 1.84 -2.34 22.08
CA VAL A 41 0.97 -2.57 20.91
C VAL A 41 1.09 -1.44 19.90
N LEU A 42 1.01 -0.19 20.33
CA LEU A 42 1.12 0.97 19.44
C LEU A 42 2.54 1.09 18.85
N GLY A 43 3.56 0.94 19.68
CA GLY A 43 4.96 0.99 19.25
C GLY A 43 5.31 -0.18 18.32
N GLY A 44 4.92 -1.41 18.68
CA GLY A 44 5.11 -2.59 17.86
C GLY A 44 4.34 -2.49 16.53
N GLY A 45 3.09 -2.03 16.56
CA GLY A 45 2.29 -1.77 15.36
C GLY A 45 2.92 -0.72 14.45
N TYR A 46 3.41 0.38 15.01
CA TYR A 46 4.14 1.41 14.25
C TYR A 46 5.42 0.87 13.61
N LEU A 47 6.24 0.13 14.37
CA LEU A 47 7.49 -0.46 13.86
C LEU A 47 7.20 -1.48 12.76
N TYR A 48 6.20 -2.34 12.94
CA TYR A 48 5.76 -3.30 11.93
C TYR A 48 5.27 -2.60 10.66
N ALA A 49 4.40 -1.60 10.78
CA ALA A 49 3.92 -0.83 9.66
C ALA A 49 5.08 -0.14 8.92
N ASN A 50 5.96 0.54 9.65
CA ASN A 50 7.11 1.22 9.07
C ASN A 50 8.05 0.24 8.35
N TRP A 51 8.30 -0.93 8.91
CA TRP A 51 9.08 -1.99 8.27
C TRP A 51 8.42 -2.47 6.98
N ARG A 52 7.11 -2.72 6.99
CA ARG A 52 6.35 -3.15 5.79
C ARG A 52 6.37 -2.07 4.71
N PHE A 53 6.17 -0.81 5.07
CA PHE A 53 6.22 0.32 4.12
C PHE A 53 7.64 0.59 3.59
N SER A 54 8.68 0.33 4.36
CA SER A 54 10.06 0.49 3.91
C SER A 54 10.48 -0.55 2.88
N ALA A 55 9.83 -1.72 2.89
CA ALA A 55 10.06 -2.79 1.91
C ALA A 55 9.48 -2.48 0.52
N ILE A 56 8.61 -1.46 0.39
CA ILE A 56 8.07 -1.04 -0.91
C ILE A 56 9.20 -0.33 -1.70
N PRO A 57 9.56 -0.81 -2.90
CA PRO A 57 10.56 -0.14 -3.74
C PRO A 57 10.14 1.30 -4.03
N LYS A 58 11.06 2.24 -3.82
CA LYS A 58 10.82 3.67 -4.06
C LYS A 58 11.64 4.14 -5.24
N PHE A 59 11.05 4.98 -6.07
CA PHE A 59 11.78 5.68 -7.11
C PHE A 59 12.62 6.80 -6.48
N THR A 60 13.92 6.82 -6.76
CA THR A 60 14.87 7.77 -6.14
C THR A 60 15.06 9.07 -6.91
N SER A 61 14.66 9.12 -8.20
CA SER A 61 14.98 10.26 -9.09
C SER A 61 13.80 10.58 -10.04
N LEU A 62 12.67 10.97 -9.46
CA LEU A 62 11.53 11.41 -10.27
C LEU A 62 11.48 12.95 -10.37
N PRO A 63 11.20 13.50 -11.57
CA PRO A 63 10.98 14.94 -11.75
C PRO A 63 9.58 15.34 -11.29
N ILE A 64 9.26 15.06 -10.03
CA ILE A 64 7.98 15.38 -9.40
C ILE A 64 8.11 16.61 -8.52
N LYS A 65 6.98 17.30 -8.33
CA LYS A 65 6.88 18.42 -7.38
C LYS A 65 5.95 17.99 -6.26
N TYR A 66 6.45 17.97 -5.03
CA TYR A 66 5.63 17.62 -3.88
C TYR A 66 4.46 18.59 -3.72
N PRO A 67 3.26 18.08 -3.40
CA PRO A 67 2.09 18.93 -3.25
C PRO A 67 2.18 19.77 -1.98
N VAL A 68 1.60 20.97 -2.02
CA VAL A 68 1.38 21.75 -0.82
C VAL A 68 0.18 21.17 -0.08
N PRO A 69 0.23 21.00 1.26
CA PRO A 69 -0.90 20.47 2.02
C PRO A 69 -2.20 21.25 1.75
N GLY A 70 -3.29 20.53 1.51
CA GLY A 70 -4.60 21.11 1.21
C GLY A 70 -4.80 21.58 -0.24
N GLN A 71 -3.77 21.60 -1.07
CA GLN A 71 -3.88 21.93 -2.49
C GLN A 71 -4.15 20.70 -3.35
N PRO A 72 -4.79 20.85 -4.51
CA PRO A 72 -4.97 19.79 -5.47
C PRO A 72 -3.64 19.18 -5.93
N PHE A 73 -3.60 17.85 -6.08
CA PHE A 73 -2.42 17.15 -6.56
C PHE A 73 -2.78 16.01 -7.52
N ASN A 74 -1.81 15.59 -8.31
CA ASN A 74 -1.97 14.57 -9.33
C ASN A 74 -1.08 13.36 -9.01
N ILE A 75 -1.68 12.18 -9.03
CA ILE A 75 -1.01 10.88 -8.90
C ILE A 75 -0.98 10.24 -10.27
N LEU A 76 0.19 9.89 -10.77
CA LEU A 76 0.35 9.07 -11.96
C LEU A 76 0.32 7.59 -11.53
N ALA A 77 -0.72 6.87 -11.92
CA ALA A 77 -0.84 5.44 -11.74
C ALA A 77 -0.48 4.73 -13.05
N VAL A 78 0.54 3.87 -13.01
CA VAL A 78 1.05 3.13 -14.16
C VAL A 78 0.91 1.64 -13.91
N GLY A 79 0.18 0.97 -14.79
CA GLY A 79 0.18 -0.50 -14.89
C GLY A 79 1.28 -0.93 -15.86
N SER A 80 2.26 -1.68 -15.36
CA SER A 80 3.37 -2.19 -16.17
C SER A 80 3.16 -3.67 -16.46
N ASP A 81 3.48 -4.07 -17.70
CA ASP A 81 3.54 -5.46 -18.13
C ASP A 81 4.77 -6.22 -17.59
N SER A 82 5.52 -5.61 -16.69
CA SER A 82 6.67 -6.25 -16.06
C SER A 82 6.24 -7.53 -15.32
N ARG A 83 6.90 -8.61 -15.68
CA ARG A 83 6.71 -9.95 -15.10
C ARG A 83 7.76 -10.27 -14.03
N ALA A 84 8.54 -9.27 -13.62
CA ALA A 84 9.52 -9.42 -12.55
C ALA A 84 8.83 -9.77 -11.23
N GLY A 85 9.33 -10.81 -10.58
CA GLY A 85 8.78 -11.30 -9.32
C GLY A 85 7.77 -12.44 -9.46
N LEU A 86 7.25 -12.70 -10.65
CA LEU A 86 6.34 -13.82 -10.89
C LEU A 86 7.09 -15.16 -10.80
N THR A 87 6.50 -16.12 -10.09
CA THR A 87 7.07 -17.48 -9.90
C THR A 87 6.00 -18.55 -10.09
N GLY A 88 6.41 -19.80 -10.28
CA GLY A 88 5.51 -20.95 -10.36
C GLY A 88 4.54 -20.91 -11.54
N ALA A 89 3.30 -21.36 -11.30
CA ALA A 89 2.26 -21.45 -12.32
C ALA A 89 1.91 -20.10 -12.98
N VAL A 90 1.93 -19.01 -12.22
CA VAL A 90 1.65 -17.66 -12.72
C VAL A 90 2.73 -17.21 -13.69
N ALA A 91 4.00 -17.50 -13.40
CA ALA A 91 5.10 -17.21 -14.32
C ALA A 91 4.98 -18.00 -15.64
N ALA A 92 4.56 -19.24 -15.56
CA ALA A 92 4.33 -20.09 -16.73
C ALA A 92 3.17 -19.55 -17.60
N GLN A 93 2.03 -19.24 -17.00
CA GLN A 93 0.85 -18.71 -17.67
C GLN A 93 1.07 -17.33 -18.30
N THR A 94 1.89 -16.50 -17.67
CA THR A 94 2.18 -15.16 -18.20
C THR A 94 3.38 -15.12 -19.16
N GLY A 95 4.01 -16.26 -19.44
CA GLY A 95 5.20 -16.34 -20.29
C GLY A 95 6.46 -15.74 -19.65
N ALA A 96 6.48 -15.51 -18.33
CA ALA A 96 7.64 -14.98 -17.63
C ALA A 96 8.83 -15.96 -17.63
N SER A 97 8.55 -17.25 -17.76
CA SER A 97 9.56 -18.33 -17.81
C SER A 97 10.32 -18.40 -19.13
N SER A 98 9.78 -17.84 -20.21
CA SER A 98 10.39 -17.94 -21.55
C SER A 98 11.48 -16.91 -21.85
N GLY A 99 11.75 -15.97 -20.93
CA GLY A 99 12.81 -14.97 -21.10
C GLY A 99 12.65 -14.02 -22.28
N SER A 100 11.59 -14.16 -23.07
CA SER A 100 11.45 -13.52 -24.38
C SER A 100 10.78 -12.14 -24.35
N VAL A 101 10.33 -11.65 -23.20
CA VAL A 101 9.68 -10.33 -23.10
C VAL A 101 10.58 -9.36 -22.35
N GLY A 102 11.61 -8.90 -23.08
CA GLY A 102 12.43 -7.78 -22.65
C GLY A 102 11.69 -6.46 -22.87
N GLY A 103 11.72 -5.60 -21.87
CA GLY A 103 11.14 -4.25 -21.91
C GLY A 103 10.01 -4.08 -20.91
N GLN A 104 10.01 -2.95 -20.27
CA GLN A 104 8.86 -2.51 -19.46
C GLN A 104 8.01 -1.59 -20.32
N ARG A 105 6.75 -1.93 -20.48
CA ARG A 105 5.77 -1.06 -21.15
C ARG A 105 4.69 -0.66 -20.16
N SER A 106 4.16 0.53 -20.34
CA SER A 106 2.99 0.96 -19.59
C SER A 106 1.73 0.69 -20.40
N ASP A 107 0.99 -0.34 -20.04
CA ASP A 107 -0.28 -0.65 -20.70
C ASP A 107 -1.45 0.15 -20.14
N VAL A 108 -1.34 0.57 -18.88
CA VAL A 108 -2.32 1.41 -18.21
C VAL A 108 -1.63 2.68 -17.73
N ILE A 109 -2.11 3.83 -18.17
CA ILE A 109 -1.63 5.15 -17.75
C ILE A 109 -2.85 5.93 -17.26
N LYS A 110 -2.93 6.19 -15.96
CA LYS A 110 -4.01 6.97 -15.36
C LYS A 110 -3.45 8.12 -14.53
N ILE A 111 -4.06 9.29 -14.66
CA ILE A 111 -3.77 10.44 -13.81
C ILE A 111 -4.96 10.62 -12.89
N ILE A 112 -4.73 10.48 -11.59
CA ILE A 112 -5.72 10.65 -10.55
C ILE A 112 -5.49 12.02 -9.93
N ARG A 113 -6.40 12.95 -10.18
CA ARG A 113 -6.39 14.27 -9.55
C ARG A 113 -7.23 14.21 -8.29
N VAL A 114 -6.61 14.55 -7.18
CA VAL A 114 -7.27 14.68 -5.87
C VAL A 114 -7.35 16.17 -5.54
N ASP A 115 -8.55 16.66 -5.29
CA ASP A 115 -8.81 18.02 -4.84
C ASP A 115 -9.44 17.97 -3.43
N PRO A 116 -8.64 18.19 -2.37
CA PRO A 116 -9.14 18.16 -1.01
C PRO A 116 -10.14 19.28 -0.70
N SER A 117 -9.98 20.45 -1.35
CA SER A 117 -10.85 21.59 -1.13
C SER A 117 -12.24 21.37 -1.72
N ALA A 118 -12.30 20.84 -2.92
CA ALA A 118 -13.55 20.48 -3.60
C ALA A 118 -14.09 19.10 -3.17
N ARG A 119 -13.32 18.32 -2.40
CA ARG A 119 -13.63 16.91 -2.02
C ARG A 119 -13.93 16.04 -3.24
N THR A 120 -13.19 16.24 -4.32
CA THR A 120 -13.39 15.50 -5.57
C THR A 120 -12.14 14.71 -5.97
N ILE A 121 -12.39 13.58 -6.62
CA ILE A 121 -11.35 12.79 -7.27
C ILE A 121 -11.76 12.65 -8.74
N THR A 122 -10.86 13.04 -9.64
CA THR A 122 -11.05 12.91 -11.08
C THR A 122 -9.99 11.98 -11.65
N ILE A 123 -10.38 11.07 -12.54
CA ILE A 123 -9.47 10.12 -13.17
C ILE A 123 -9.45 10.38 -14.67
N LEU A 124 -8.27 10.70 -15.19
CA LEU A 124 -7.98 10.78 -16.62
C LEU A 124 -7.23 9.52 -17.04
N SER A 125 -7.80 8.73 -17.93
CA SER A 125 -7.11 7.60 -18.57
C SER A 125 -6.47 8.07 -19.88
N ILE A 126 -5.18 7.82 -20.04
CA ILE A 126 -4.43 8.08 -21.26
C ILE A 126 -4.23 6.71 -21.96
N PRO A 127 -4.80 6.50 -23.15
CA PRO A 127 -4.55 5.29 -23.92
C PRO A 127 -3.06 5.11 -24.19
N ARG A 128 -2.55 3.88 -24.08
CA ARG A 128 -1.12 3.59 -24.29
C ARG A 128 -0.59 3.96 -25.67
N ASP A 129 -1.48 3.96 -26.66
CA ASP A 129 -1.17 4.25 -28.06
C ASP A 129 -1.39 5.73 -28.42
N THR A 130 -1.64 6.61 -27.41
CA THR A 130 -1.72 8.04 -27.64
C THR A 130 -0.41 8.57 -28.22
N GLU A 131 -0.49 9.22 -29.38
CA GLU A 131 0.66 9.87 -30.01
C GLU A 131 1.10 11.08 -29.22
N VAL A 132 2.39 11.14 -28.94
CA VAL A 132 3.04 12.22 -28.19
C VAL A 132 4.38 12.59 -28.84
N THR A 133 4.82 13.81 -28.61
CA THR A 133 6.21 14.22 -28.91
C THR A 133 7.14 13.52 -27.93
N LEU A 134 8.08 12.74 -28.44
CA LEU A 134 9.09 12.07 -27.62
C LEU A 134 10.14 13.05 -27.15
N LEU A 135 10.54 12.95 -25.88
CA LEU A 135 11.62 13.76 -25.28
C LEU A 135 12.99 13.08 -25.33
N ALA A 136 13.02 11.79 -25.67
CA ALA A 136 14.23 11.01 -25.80
C ALA A 136 14.06 9.92 -26.86
N ASN A 137 15.19 9.35 -27.35
CA ASN A 137 15.25 8.27 -28.33
C ASN A 137 14.57 8.60 -29.67
N GLN A 138 14.51 9.88 -30.05
CA GLN A 138 13.91 10.33 -31.31
C GLN A 138 14.60 9.73 -32.54
N ALA A 139 15.92 9.48 -32.46
CA ALA A 139 16.68 8.84 -33.54
C ALA A 139 16.21 7.39 -33.79
N LEU A 140 15.72 6.71 -32.75
CA LEU A 140 15.27 5.32 -32.84
C LEU A 140 13.79 5.18 -33.15
N TYR A 141 12.96 6.06 -32.59
CA TYR A 141 11.50 5.95 -32.62
C TYR A 141 10.78 7.07 -33.36
N GLY A 142 11.51 8.04 -33.92
CA GLY A 142 10.93 9.25 -34.51
C GLY A 142 10.61 10.33 -33.49
N GLN A 143 10.23 11.50 -34.01
CA GLN A 143 9.84 12.64 -33.17
C GLN A 143 8.50 12.40 -32.46
N TYR A 144 7.60 11.70 -33.12
CA TYR A 144 6.27 11.36 -32.62
C TYR A 144 6.13 9.84 -32.50
N ASN A 145 5.62 9.38 -31.39
CA ASN A 145 5.33 7.95 -31.19
C ASN A 145 4.35 7.78 -30.02
N ARG A 146 3.94 6.54 -29.79
CA ARG A 146 3.04 6.15 -28.71
C ARG A 146 3.65 6.47 -27.34
N ILE A 147 2.83 6.95 -26.40
CA ILE A 147 3.26 7.36 -25.06
C ILE A 147 3.91 6.21 -24.27
N ASN A 148 3.47 4.96 -24.49
CA ASN A 148 3.99 3.79 -23.79
C ASN A 148 5.49 3.53 -24.07
N VAL A 149 6.02 3.95 -25.21
CA VAL A 149 7.45 3.84 -25.55
C VAL A 149 8.34 4.60 -24.56
N ASN A 150 7.85 5.71 -24.02
CA ASN A 150 8.60 6.50 -23.02
C ASN A 150 8.82 5.75 -21.70
N TYR A 151 7.94 4.80 -21.37
CA TYR A 151 8.06 4.04 -20.13
C TYR A 151 9.21 3.02 -20.17
N ALA A 152 9.63 2.58 -21.34
CA ALA A 152 10.80 1.69 -21.48
C ALA A 152 12.09 2.28 -20.85
N ASN A 153 12.18 3.62 -20.76
CA ASN A 153 13.26 4.35 -20.08
C ASN A 153 12.91 4.76 -18.64
N GLY A 154 11.92 4.12 -18.07
CA GLY A 154 11.48 4.35 -16.70
C GLY A 154 10.42 5.45 -16.52
N PRO A 155 9.86 5.53 -15.32
CA PRO A 155 8.74 6.44 -15.03
C PRO A 155 9.13 7.92 -15.10
N ALA A 156 10.40 8.27 -14.92
CA ALA A 156 10.87 9.65 -14.98
C ALA A 156 10.69 10.27 -16.37
N LEU A 157 10.91 9.50 -17.45
CA LEU A 157 10.70 10.00 -18.79
C LEU A 157 9.22 10.16 -19.09
N LEU A 158 8.38 9.21 -18.67
CA LEU A 158 6.92 9.30 -18.81
C LEU A 158 6.36 10.56 -18.10
N VAL A 159 6.80 10.83 -16.86
CA VAL A 159 6.41 12.06 -16.13
C VAL A 159 6.74 13.32 -16.90
N ARG A 160 7.96 13.41 -17.47
CA ARG A 160 8.37 14.55 -18.30
C ARG A 160 7.54 14.67 -19.56
N THR A 161 7.27 13.56 -20.24
CA THR A 161 6.47 13.51 -21.46
C THR A 161 5.04 13.96 -21.21
N ILE A 162 4.42 13.53 -20.10
CA ILE A 162 3.10 13.99 -19.69
C ILE A 162 3.10 15.49 -19.44
N LYS A 163 4.12 16.01 -18.76
CA LYS A 163 4.23 17.46 -18.52
C LYS A 163 4.41 18.25 -19.80
N ALA A 164 5.23 17.77 -20.74
CA ALA A 164 5.52 18.46 -21.99
C ALA A 164 4.33 18.46 -22.96
N ASN A 165 3.62 17.32 -23.08
CA ASN A 165 2.54 17.18 -24.07
C ASN A 165 1.17 17.62 -23.54
N PHE A 166 0.89 17.44 -22.24
CA PHE A 166 -0.44 17.73 -21.64
C PHE A 166 -0.42 18.87 -20.63
N GLY A 167 0.75 19.43 -20.29
CA GLY A 167 0.87 20.48 -19.28
C GLY A 167 0.64 20.02 -17.84
N ILE A 168 0.37 18.73 -17.61
CA ILE A 168 -0.02 18.19 -16.31
C ILE A 168 1.22 17.95 -15.44
N THR A 169 1.25 18.54 -14.26
CA THR A 169 2.32 18.31 -13.27
C THR A 169 1.96 17.09 -12.42
N ILE A 170 2.89 16.15 -12.29
CA ILE A 170 2.74 14.95 -11.46
C ILE A 170 3.38 15.20 -10.10
N ASN A 171 2.69 14.81 -9.04
CA ASN A 171 3.12 14.98 -7.65
C ASN A 171 3.52 13.63 -7.01
N HIS A 172 2.87 12.54 -7.42
CA HIS A 172 3.16 11.19 -6.97
C HIS A 172 3.11 10.22 -8.12
N VAL A 173 3.92 9.15 -8.04
CA VAL A 173 3.91 8.06 -9.03
C VAL A 173 3.67 6.75 -8.28
N VAL A 174 2.72 5.97 -8.76
CA VAL A 174 2.42 4.62 -8.29
C VAL A 174 2.54 3.68 -9.48
N GLN A 175 3.39 2.67 -9.36
CA GLN A 175 3.54 1.61 -10.34
C GLN A 175 3.01 0.32 -9.77
N VAL A 176 2.23 -0.40 -10.58
CA VAL A 176 1.73 -1.73 -10.28
C VAL A 176 2.11 -2.65 -11.44
N ASN A 177 2.81 -3.74 -11.15
CA ASN A 177 3.08 -4.83 -12.08
C ASN A 177 2.10 -5.99 -11.84
N PHE A 178 2.19 -7.07 -12.61
CA PHE A 178 1.32 -8.23 -12.44
C PHE A 178 1.41 -8.87 -11.06
N ASP A 179 2.62 -9.01 -10.50
CA ASP A 179 2.80 -9.55 -9.15
C ASP A 179 2.12 -8.65 -8.10
N GLY A 180 2.33 -7.35 -8.17
CA GLY A 180 1.68 -6.38 -7.29
C GLY A 180 0.15 -6.38 -7.41
N LEU A 181 -0.39 -6.57 -8.63
CA LEU A 181 -1.83 -6.67 -8.86
C LEU A 181 -2.42 -7.93 -8.22
N ILE A 182 -1.78 -9.08 -8.44
CA ILE A 182 -2.21 -10.36 -7.86
C ILE A 182 -2.17 -10.30 -6.35
N ASN A 183 -1.06 -9.83 -5.77
CA ASN A 183 -0.91 -9.71 -4.33
C ASN A 183 -1.93 -8.73 -3.73
N SER A 184 -2.26 -7.65 -4.44
CA SER A 184 -3.30 -6.71 -4.02
C SER A 184 -4.69 -7.34 -4.04
N ALA A 185 -5.02 -8.09 -5.10
CA ALA A 185 -6.29 -8.81 -5.21
C ALA A 185 -6.43 -9.86 -4.08
N VAL A 186 -5.39 -10.63 -3.81
CA VAL A 186 -5.36 -11.61 -2.71
C VAL A 186 -5.55 -10.92 -1.36
N ALA A 187 -4.91 -9.78 -1.13
CA ALA A 187 -4.97 -9.05 0.14
C ALA A 187 -6.37 -8.53 0.48
N ILE A 188 -7.20 -8.25 -0.53
CA ILE A 188 -8.60 -7.82 -0.35
C ILE A 188 -9.61 -8.97 -0.40
N GLY A 189 -9.15 -10.22 -0.47
CA GLY A 189 -10.01 -11.41 -0.51
C GLY A 189 -10.48 -11.82 -1.90
N GLY A 190 -9.88 -11.30 -2.95
CA GLY A 190 -10.21 -11.58 -4.34
C GLY A 190 -10.96 -10.44 -5.04
N VAL A 191 -11.23 -10.65 -6.32
CA VAL A 191 -12.00 -9.72 -7.16
C VAL A 191 -13.13 -10.51 -7.81
N TYR A 192 -14.36 -10.03 -7.65
CA TYR A 192 -15.52 -10.63 -8.31
C TYR A 192 -15.61 -10.12 -9.74
N LEU A 193 -15.64 -11.04 -10.70
CA LEU A 193 -15.82 -10.74 -12.11
C LEU A 193 -17.06 -11.49 -12.63
N ASP A 194 -17.96 -10.75 -13.26
CA ASP A 194 -19.16 -11.33 -13.88
C ASP A 194 -18.87 -11.61 -15.35
N PHE A 195 -18.86 -12.87 -15.70
CA PHE A 195 -18.69 -13.33 -17.08
C PHE A 195 -20.05 -13.74 -17.66
N ARG A 196 -20.52 -13.01 -18.66
CA ARG A 196 -21.79 -13.29 -19.32
C ARG A 196 -21.76 -14.56 -20.18
N TYR A 197 -20.56 -14.92 -20.67
CA TYR A 197 -20.35 -16.07 -21.55
C TYR A 197 -19.10 -16.83 -21.12
N PRO A 198 -19.07 -18.16 -21.31
CA PRO A 198 -17.83 -18.92 -21.18
C PRO A 198 -16.77 -18.35 -22.14
N ALA A 199 -15.54 -18.28 -21.69
CA ALA A 199 -14.42 -17.78 -22.49
C ALA A 199 -13.23 -18.72 -22.36
N ILE A 200 -12.72 -19.18 -23.49
CA ILE A 200 -11.53 -20.03 -23.55
C ILE A 200 -10.57 -19.37 -24.52
N ASP A 201 -9.37 -19.11 -24.04
CA ASP A 201 -8.26 -18.60 -24.86
C ASP A 201 -7.01 -19.46 -24.61
N PRO A 202 -6.70 -20.36 -25.58
CA PRO A 202 -5.55 -21.26 -25.45
C PRO A 202 -4.20 -20.53 -25.35
N ASP A 203 -4.07 -19.34 -25.94
CA ASP A 203 -2.82 -18.59 -25.98
C ASP A 203 -2.50 -17.94 -24.63
N SER A 204 -3.51 -17.47 -23.91
CA SER A 204 -3.35 -16.90 -22.56
C SER A 204 -3.57 -17.92 -21.44
N GLY A 205 -4.11 -19.10 -21.76
CA GLY A 205 -4.52 -20.10 -20.77
C GLY A 205 -5.76 -19.70 -19.98
N LEU A 206 -6.53 -18.72 -20.46
CA LEU A 206 -7.80 -18.32 -19.85
C LEU A 206 -8.85 -19.41 -20.12
N GLU A 207 -9.43 -19.97 -19.06
CA GLU A 207 -10.50 -20.94 -19.11
C GLU A 207 -11.61 -20.57 -18.13
N ILE A 208 -12.69 -20.00 -18.63
CA ILE A 208 -13.88 -19.63 -17.87
C ILE A 208 -15.01 -20.54 -18.31
N THR A 209 -15.30 -21.54 -17.50
CA THR A 209 -16.33 -22.56 -17.78
C THR A 209 -17.67 -22.22 -17.18
N HIS A 210 -17.71 -21.35 -16.17
CA HIS A 210 -18.94 -20.95 -15.48
C HIS A 210 -19.21 -19.46 -15.74
N THR A 211 -20.50 -19.14 -15.95
CA THR A 211 -20.98 -17.78 -16.14
C THR A 211 -21.58 -17.26 -14.84
N GLY A 212 -21.59 -15.95 -14.66
CA GLY A 212 -22.02 -15.29 -13.43
C GLY A 212 -20.87 -15.02 -12.45
N CYS A 213 -21.22 -14.43 -11.32
CA CYS A 213 -20.31 -14.20 -10.19
C CYS A 213 -20.22 -15.41 -9.27
#